data_697355a8105ddb37b9dd88d56ac25fc8
#
_entry.id   697355a8105ddb37b9dd88d56ac25fc8
#
_cell.length_a   1.000
_cell.length_b   1.000
_cell.length_c   1.000
_cell.angle_alpha   90.00
_cell.angle_beta   90.00
_cell.angle_gamma   90.00
#
_symmetry.space_group_name_H-M   'P 1'
#
loop_
_entity.id
_entity.type
_entity.pdbx_description
1 polymer ?
#
loop_
_entity_poly.entity_id
_entity_poly.type
_entity_poly.pdbx_seq_one_letter_code
_entity_poly.pdbx_strand_id
1 'polypeptide(L)'
;MDFWHDPAAQKRWLRRLALSIGLLLIPVFALAVFARPSADDYIYAAHTHAVVQQYGFDLPRLLKAACDTNVYYFENWQGLYISGFLLAWQPAIFGNCWYGLTLLCVLVPLFFCLYGAFCCVVQRLAPAQK
;
A
#
# COMPACT_ATOMS: atom_id res chain seq x y z
N MET A 1 10.31 30.41 -20.76
CA MET A 1 11.24 29.55 -19.99
C MET A 1 10.87 28.10 -20.33
N ASP A 2 11.64 27.46 -21.22
CA ASP A 2 11.28 26.14 -21.76
C ASP A 2 11.61 25.04 -20.76
N PHE A 3 10.63 24.72 -19.92
CA PHE A 3 10.70 23.63 -18.95
C PHE A 3 11.24 22.32 -19.56
N TRP A 4 10.84 22.01 -20.80
CA TRP A 4 11.22 20.78 -21.49
C TRP A 4 12.70 20.72 -21.91
N HIS A 5 13.36 21.85 -21.99
CA HIS A 5 14.75 21.96 -22.44
C HIS A 5 15.75 22.18 -21.30
N ASP A 6 15.30 22.39 -20.06
CA ASP A 6 16.16 22.59 -18.89
C ASP A 6 16.04 21.38 -17.90
N PRO A 7 17.00 20.43 -17.94
CA PRO A 7 17.02 19.30 -17.01
C PRO A 7 17.06 19.71 -15.53
N ALA A 8 17.67 20.84 -15.22
CA ALA A 8 17.76 21.37 -13.87
C ALA A 8 16.38 21.88 -13.39
N ALA A 9 15.61 22.52 -14.28
CA ALA A 9 14.25 22.94 -14.00
C ALA A 9 13.33 21.76 -13.79
N GLN A 10 13.44 20.72 -14.62
CA GLN A 10 12.68 19.47 -14.46
C GLN A 10 12.95 18.81 -13.11
N LYS A 11 14.23 18.66 -12.72
CA LYS A 11 14.62 18.08 -11.43
C LYS A 11 14.10 18.90 -10.24
N ARG A 12 14.18 20.24 -10.32
CA ARG A 12 13.62 21.13 -9.27
C ARG A 12 12.11 20.98 -9.16
N TRP A 13 11.41 20.90 -10.28
CA TRP A 13 9.96 20.72 -10.31
C TRP A 13 9.52 19.37 -9.75
N LEU A 14 10.15 18.27 -10.16
CA LEU A 14 9.90 16.93 -9.62
C LEU A 14 10.11 16.87 -8.09
N ARG A 15 11.19 17.50 -7.61
CA ARG A 15 11.46 17.61 -6.17
C ARG A 15 10.37 18.38 -5.43
N ARG A 16 9.91 19.51 -5.99
CA ARG A 16 8.82 20.30 -5.40
C ARG A 16 7.52 19.50 -5.37
N LEU A 17 7.19 18.82 -6.46
CA LEU A 17 6.02 17.94 -6.54
C LEU A 17 6.09 16.83 -5.49
N ALA A 18 7.20 16.13 -5.38
CA ALA A 18 7.39 15.09 -4.37
C ALA A 18 7.23 15.64 -2.94
N LEU A 19 7.81 16.81 -2.66
CA LEU A 19 7.67 17.47 -1.35
C LEU A 19 6.21 17.86 -1.08
N SER A 20 5.51 18.43 -2.07
CA SER A 20 4.10 18.81 -1.93
C SER A 20 3.21 17.60 -1.64
N ILE A 21 3.40 16.50 -2.37
CA ILE A 21 2.66 15.25 -2.14
C ILE A 21 3.00 14.70 -0.75
N GLY A 22 4.29 14.67 -0.37
CA GLY A 22 4.70 14.25 0.97
C GLY A 22 4.02 15.05 2.08
N LEU A 23 3.95 16.37 1.95
CA LEU A 23 3.27 17.24 2.90
C LEU A 23 1.75 16.96 2.97
N LEU A 24 1.11 16.71 1.82
CA LEU A 24 -0.31 16.35 1.77
C LEU A 24 -0.60 15.00 2.40
N LEU A 25 0.37 14.08 2.45
CA LEU A 25 0.21 12.78 3.09
C LEU A 25 0.38 12.83 4.62
N ILE A 26 0.96 13.89 5.19
CA ILE A 26 1.15 14.02 6.64
C ILE A 26 -0.16 13.85 7.42
N PRO A 27 -1.26 14.56 7.09
CA PRO A 27 -2.52 14.39 7.81
C PRO A 27 -3.09 12.97 7.64
N VAL A 28 -2.89 12.32 6.49
CA VAL A 28 -3.34 10.95 6.25
C VAL A 28 -2.57 9.98 7.17
N PHE A 29 -1.26 10.14 7.29
CA PHE A 29 -0.45 9.33 8.21
C PHE A 29 -0.77 9.62 9.69
N ALA A 30 -1.06 10.87 10.04
CA ALA A 30 -1.52 11.21 11.38
C ALA A 30 -2.84 10.49 11.72
N LEU A 31 -3.79 10.44 10.78
CA LEU A 31 -5.04 9.70 10.94
C LEU A 31 -4.83 8.18 11.04
N ALA A 32 -3.78 7.64 10.44
CA ALA A 32 -3.44 6.21 10.52
C ALA A 32 -3.25 5.73 11.97
N VAL A 33 -2.76 6.60 12.86
CA VAL A 33 -2.60 6.28 14.29
C VAL A 33 -3.95 5.98 14.97
N PHE A 34 -5.02 6.58 14.47
CA PHE A 34 -6.38 6.40 14.98
C PHE A 34 -7.17 5.35 14.20
N ALA A 35 -6.64 4.87 13.09
CA ALA A 35 -7.30 3.85 12.30
C ALA A 35 -7.46 2.54 13.07
N ARG A 36 -8.63 1.94 12.95
CA ARG A 36 -8.98 0.67 13.58
C ARG A 36 -9.66 -0.21 12.54
N PRO A 37 -9.47 -1.54 12.61
CA PRO A 37 -10.19 -2.45 11.74
C PRO A 37 -11.69 -2.34 11.99
N SER A 38 -12.48 -2.53 10.94
CA SER A 38 -13.94 -2.51 10.97
C SER A 38 -14.48 -3.78 10.32
N ALA A 39 -15.76 -4.05 10.50
CA ALA A 39 -16.52 -5.20 9.97
C ALA A 39 -15.74 -6.20 9.08
N ASP A 40 -15.56 -5.85 7.82
CA ASP A 40 -14.92 -6.73 6.81
C ASP A 40 -13.46 -7.03 7.13
N ASP A 41 -12.73 -6.08 7.71
CA ASP A 41 -11.32 -6.30 8.09
C ASP A 41 -11.18 -7.46 9.09
N TYR A 42 -12.10 -7.56 10.05
CA TYR A 42 -12.11 -8.67 11.01
C TYR A 42 -12.48 -9.99 10.34
N ILE A 43 -13.41 -9.96 9.40
CA ILE A 43 -13.88 -11.16 8.70
C ILE A 43 -12.76 -11.76 7.86
N TYR A 44 -12.09 -10.93 7.04
CA TYR A 44 -10.97 -11.40 6.20
C TYR A 44 -9.74 -11.82 7.01
N ALA A 45 -9.48 -11.14 8.13
CA ALA A 45 -8.33 -11.44 9.00
C ALA A 45 -8.56 -12.58 9.98
N ALA A 46 -9.77 -13.11 10.13
CA ALA A 46 -10.14 -14.06 11.18
C ALA A 46 -9.23 -15.30 11.25
N HIS A 47 -9.00 -15.95 10.10
CA HIS A 47 -8.20 -17.19 10.06
C HIS A 47 -6.73 -16.90 10.34
N THR A 48 -6.16 -15.86 9.75
CA THR A 48 -4.75 -15.46 9.97
C THR A 48 -4.53 -14.97 11.40
N HIS A 49 -5.48 -14.23 11.96
CA HIS A 49 -5.43 -13.82 13.37
C HIS A 49 -5.46 -15.04 14.32
N ALA A 50 -6.32 -16.04 14.06
CA ALA A 50 -6.35 -17.26 14.83
C ALA A 50 -5.01 -18.01 14.80
N VAL A 51 -4.34 -18.07 13.65
CA VAL A 51 -2.98 -18.62 13.52
C VAL A 51 -1.99 -17.87 14.39
N VAL A 52 -2.02 -16.53 14.37
CA VAL A 52 -1.13 -15.70 15.20
C VAL A 52 -1.37 -15.96 16.70
N GLN A 53 -2.64 -16.06 17.11
CA GLN A 53 -2.99 -16.31 18.51
C GLN A 53 -2.54 -17.70 18.99
N GLN A 54 -2.61 -18.71 18.14
CA GLN A 54 -2.31 -20.08 18.51
C GLN A 54 -0.83 -20.46 18.37
N TYR A 55 -0.15 -19.96 17.33
CA TYR A 55 1.19 -20.39 16.94
C TYR A 55 2.22 -19.27 16.92
N GLY A 56 1.79 -18.02 17.14
CA GLY A 56 2.65 -16.85 16.93
C GLY A 56 2.90 -16.58 15.44
N PHE A 57 4.07 -16.03 15.13
CA PHE A 57 4.47 -15.77 13.74
C PHE A 57 4.98 -17.05 13.08
N ASP A 58 4.10 -17.74 12.37
CA ASP A 58 4.39 -18.93 11.56
C ASP A 58 4.04 -18.64 10.09
N LEU A 59 5.05 -18.25 9.30
CA LEU A 59 4.86 -17.81 7.91
C LEU A 59 4.14 -18.84 7.02
N PRO A 60 4.52 -20.14 7.00
CA PRO A 60 3.81 -21.14 6.22
C PRO A 60 2.32 -21.26 6.56
N ARG A 61 1.99 -21.28 7.85
CA ARG A 61 0.60 -21.37 8.32
C ARG A 61 -0.20 -20.11 8.01
N LEU A 62 0.42 -18.94 8.16
CA LEU A 62 -0.20 -17.66 7.83
C LEU A 62 -0.50 -17.55 6.33
N LEU A 63 0.45 -17.94 5.47
CA LEU A 63 0.23 -17.97 4.02
C LEU A 63 -0.89 -18.92 3.66
N LYS A 64 -0.89 -20.11 4.24
CA LYS A 64 -1.98 -21.07 4.00
C LYS A 64 -3.33 -20.51 4.43
N ALA A 65 -3.45 -19.94 5.63
CA ALA A 65 -4.69 -19.35 6.13
C ALA A 65 -5.19 -18.21 5.25
N ALA A 66 -4.28 -17.33 4.77
CA ALA A 66 -4.63 -16.25 3.85
C ALA A 66 -5.13 -16.78 2.49
N CYS A 67 -4.47 -17.83 1.95
CA CYS A 67 -4.92 -18.48 0.72
C CYS A 67 -6.28 -19.15 0.90
N ASP A 68 -6.48 -19.90 1.97
CA ASP A 68 -7.75 -20.59 2.28
C ASP A 68 -8.89 -19.56 2.42
N THR A 69 -8.65 -18.44 3.10
CA THR A 69 -9.61 -17.33 3.19
C THR A 69 -9.95 -16.76 1.83
N ASN A 70 -8.93 -16.52 1.00
CA ASN A 70 -9.13 -15.96 -0.33
C ASN A 70 -9.92 -16.90 -1.25
N VAL A 71 -9.61 -18.20 -1.23
CA VAL A 71 -10.36 -19.22 -1.99
C VAL A 71 -11.81 -19.28 -1.53
N TYR A 72 -12.05 -19.29 -0.20
CA TYR A 72 -13.40 -19.30 0.34
C TYR A 72 -14.26 -18.15 -0.15
N TYR A 73 -13.73 -16.90 -0.12
CA TYR A 73 -14.47 -15.74 -0.58
C TYR A 73 -14.62 -15.67 -2.10
N PHE A 74 -13.63 -16.16 -2.83
CA PHE A 74 -13.73 -16.29 -4.28
C PHE A 74 -14.88 -17.24 -4.69
N GLU A 75 -15.04 -18.38 -4.01
CA GLU A 75 -16.04 -19.37 -4.36
C GLU A 75 -17.45 -19.03 -3.85
N ASN A 76 -17.55 -18.30 -2.71
CA ASN A 76 -18.83 -18.15 -2.02
C ASN A 76 -19.41 -16.73 -2.07
N TRP A 77 -18.64 -15.72 -2.43
CA TRP A 77 -19.14 -14.33 -2.40
C TRP A 77 -18.82 -13.55 -3.65
N GLN A 78 -17.55 -13.20 -3.85
CA GLN A 78 -17.12 -12.35 -4.95
C GLN A 78 -15.69 -12.69 -5.35
N GLY A 79 -15.37 -12.48 -6.64
CA GLY A 79 -14.07 -12.77 -7.23
C GLY A 79 -12.96 -11.80 -6.76
N LEU A 80 -12.76 -11.67 -5.47
CA LEU A 80 -11.64 -10.95 -4.89
C LEU A 80 -10.39 -11.82 -4.93
N TYR A 81 -9.51 -11.58 -5.89
CA TYR A 81 -8.27 -12.35 -6.01
C TYR A 81 -7.19 -11.84 -5.04
N ILE A 82 -6.44 -10.83 -5.45
CA ILE A 82 -5.32 -10.29 -4.67
C ILE A 82 -5.80 -9.49 -3.46
N SER A 83 -6.90 -8.75 -3.59
CA SER A 83 -7.42 -7.91 -2.51
C SER A 83 -7.86 -8.72 -1.29
N GLY A 84 -8.53 -9.85 -1.48
CA GLY A 84 -8.91 -10.74 -0.38
C GLY A 84 -7.69 -11.30 0.35
N PHE A 85 -6.66 -11.70 -0.40
CA PHE A 85 -5.39 -12.15 0.18
C PHE A 85 -4.71 -11.03 0.99
N LEU A 86 -4.63 -9.80 0.45
CA LEU A 86 -4.03 -8.66 1.14
C LEU A 86 -4.80 -8.26 2.41
N LEU A 87 -6.14 -8.34 2.38
CA LEU A 87 -6.97 -8.11 3.55
C LEU A 87 -6.80 -9.18 4.63
N ALA A 88 -6.63 -10.45 4.23
CA ALA A 88 -6.32 -11.53 5.16
C ALA A 88 -4.92 -11.41 5.79
N TRP A 89 -4.01 -10.70 5.12
CA TRP A 89 -2.60 -10.51 5.53
C TRP A 89 -2.33 -9.12 6.13
N GLN A 90 -3.35 -8.40 6.54
CA GLN A 90 -3.19 -7.05 7.07
C GLN A 90 -2.46 -7.03 8.44
N PRO A 91 -1.73 -5.97 8.79
CA PRO A 91 -1.02 -5.86 10.07
C PRO A 91 -1.88 -6.02 11.31
N ALA A 92 -3.20 -5.77 11.23
CA ALA A 92 -4.13 -5.96 12.36
C ALA A 92 -4.23 -7.41 12.85
N ILE A 93 -3.76 -8.41 12.10
CA ILE A 93 -3.68 -9.80 12.58
C ILE A 93 -2.83 -9.95 13.84
N PHE A 94 -1.86 -9.04 14.06
CA PHE A 94 -1.02 -9.00 15.25
C PHE A 94 -1.62 -8.19 16.42
N GLY A 95 -2.69 -7.45 16.15
CA GLY A 95 -3.40 -6.61 17.12
C GLY A 95 -3.96 -5.35 16.49
N ASN A 96 -5.07 -4.85 17.02
CA ASN A 96 -5.80 -3.70 16.45
C ASN A 96 -4.97 -2.41 16.35
N CYS A 97 -3.96 -2.23 17.21
CA CYS A 97 -3.08 -1.07 17.17
C CYS A 97 -2.16 -1.03 15.94
N TRP A 98 -1.93 -2.20 15.30
CA TRP A 98 -1.09 -2.31 14.11
C TRP A 98 -1.84 -2.01 12.81
N TYR A 99 -3.17 -1.84 12.86
CA TYR A 99 -3.98 -1.60 11.66
C TYR A 99 -3.53 -0.36 10.87
N GLY A 100 -3.09 0.69 11.56
CA GLY A 100 -2.57 1.90 10.92
C GLY A 100 -1.38 1.67 9.99
N LEU A 101 -0.59 0.58 10.19
CA LEU A 101 0.48 0.21 9.27
C LEU A 101 -0.04 -0.21 7.90
N THR A 102 -1.29 -0.64 7.77
CA THR A 102 -1.91 -0.97 6.47
C THR A 102 -1.83 0.22 5.53
N LEU A 103 -2.15 1.43 6.03
CA LEU A 103 -2.02 2.66 5.24
C LEU A 103 -0.58 2.91 4.78
N LEU A 104 0.40 2.71 5.66
CA LEU A 104 1.81 2.87 5.31
C LEU A 104 2.25 1.85 4.25
N CYS A 105 1.86 0.58 4.44
CA CYS A 105 2.20 -0.51 3.50
C CYS A 105 1.61 -0.29 2.10
N VAL A 106 0.50 0.42 1.98
CA VAL A 106 -0.15 0.72 0.69
C VAL A 106 0.34 2.04 0.12
N LEU A 107 0.31 3.12 0.92
CA LEU A 107 0.57 4.47 0.42
C LEU A 107 2.04 4.72 0.11
N VAL A 108 2.97 4.13 0.87
CA VAL A 108 4.40 4.33 0.63
C VAL A 108 4.84 3.72 -0.71
N PRO A 109 4.57 2.43 -1.01
CA PRO A 109 4.88 1.87 -2.34
C PRO A 109 4.15 2.60 -3.47
N LEU A 110 2.87 2.96 -3.28
CA LEU A 110 2.09 3.71 -4.26
C LEU A 110 2.77 5.05 -4.59
N PHE A 111 3.22 5.79 -3.57
CA PHE A 111 3.95 7.05 -3.76
C PHE A 111 5.20 6.85 -4.60
N PHE A 112 6.03 5.83 -4.29
CA PHE A 112 7.24 5.56 -5.07
C PHE A 112 6.94 5.10 -6.49
N CYS A 113 5.92 4.29 -6.69
CA CYS A 113 5.49 3.86 -8.03
C CYS A 113 5.02 5.06 -8.88
N LEU A 114 4.18 5.93 -8.33
CA LEU A 114 3.70 7.12 -9.02
C LEU A 114 4.84 8.09 -9.32
N TYR A 115 5.72 8.32 -8.36
CA TYR A 115 6.90 9.18 -8.56
C TYR A 115 7.82 8.63 -9.65
N GLY A 116 8.11 7.32 -9.62
CA GLY A 116 8.91 6.66 -10.65
C GLY A 116 8.28 6.75 -12.03
N ALA A 117 6.97 6.46 -12.14
CA ALA A 117 6.23 6.60 -13.39
C ALA A 117 6.29 8.03 -13.93
N PHE A 118 6.13 9.02 -13.05
CA PHE A 118 6.21 10.42 -13.42
C PHE A 118 7.60 10.82 -13.91
N CYS A 119 8.66 10.34 -13.24
CA CYS A 119 10.04 10.53 -13.70
C CYS A 119 10.27 9.94 -15.10
N CYS A 120 9.77 8.74 -15.35
CA CYS A 120 9.87 8.09 -16.67
C CYS A 120 9.15 8.91 -17.76
N VAL A 121 7.95 9.41 -17.48
CA VAL A 121 7.18 10.24 -18.42
C VAL A 121 7.95 11.53 -18.74
N VAL A 122 8.44 12.24 -17.72
CA VAL A 122 9.20 13.49 -17.92
C VAL A 122 10.47 13.24 -18.74
N GLN A 123 11.19 12.15 -18.48
CA GLN A 123 12.39 11.78 -19.24
C GLN A 123 12.10 11.44 -20.70
N ARG A 124 10.95 10.80 -20.98
CA ARG A 124 10.55 10.47 -22.36
C ARG A 124 10.06 11.68 -23.15
N LEU A 125 9.42 12.63 -22.47
CA LEU A 125 8.92 13.86 -23.09
C LEU A 125 10.01 14.93 -23.22
N ALA A 126 11.08 14.84 -22.46
CA ALA A 126 12.23 15.73 -22.62
C ALA A 126 12.91 15.42 -23.96
N PRO A 127 13.07 16.43 -24.87
CA PRO A 127 13.72 16.20 -26.15
C PRO A 127 15.15 15.68 -25.89
N ALA A 128 15.51 14.60 -26.61
CA ALA A 128 16.85 14.08 -26.55
C ALA A 128 17.83 15.19 -26.95
N GLN A 129 18.70 15.57 -26.04
CA GLN A 129 19.81 16.46 -26.35
C GLN A 129 20.73 15.68 -27.32
N LYS A 130 20.64 16.01 -28.61
CA LYS A 130 21.66 15.63 -29.61
C LYS A 130 22.83 16.55 -29.51
#